data_f21e08ed2ddc08200855da26056240c8
#
_entry.id   f21e08ed2ddc08200855da26056240c8
#
_cell.length_a   1.000
_cell.length_b   1.000
_cell.length_c   1.000
_cell.angle_alpha   90.00
_cell.angle_beta   90.00
_cell.angle_gamma   90.00
#
_symmetry.space_group_name_H-M   'P 1'
#
loop_
_entity.id
_entity.type
_entity.pdbx_description
1 polymer ?
#
loop_
_entity_poly.entity_id
_entity_poly.type
_entity_poly.pdbx_seq_one_letter_code
_entity_poly.pdbx_strand_id
1 'polypeptide(L)'
;MSNKVKEIAIIPNLTKDSDFFATNKIAELAHANGVSAIIDVEHADKVKYAKGASFEQLKNAQMIIVLGGDGTLLSAVHRFSDTNASFLGINYGNLGFLTEIEKDMTDSFIQILNGDYGISEHLTINININGETYTALNDATLHRDAVSSMIKFSVAVGGEHLYSSSADGIIVSTPTGSTAYSLSAGGPIVDPTIDAVILSLICPHDLNSRSVIVPKGKEIMLTVTSAVGNSAVNFDGRIAVNVKTGDVLRINTGKKIKLVRVSDSFFYKRLKQKLF
;
A
#
# COMPACT_ATOMS: atom_id res chain seq x y z
N MET A 1 12.01 -27.02 5.36
CA MET A 1 10.58 -27.38 5.49
C MET A 1 9.87 -26.84 4.25
N SER A 2 9.02 -27.62 3.60
CA SER A 2 8.32 -27.19 2.38
C SER A 2 7.43 -25.98 2.70
N ASN A 3 7.66 -24.83 2.03
CA ASN A 3 6.81 -23.63 2.10
C ASN A 3 5.49 -23.80 1.33
N LYS A 4 5.06 -25.07 1.08
CA LYS A 4 3.83 -25.34 0.34
C LYS A 4 2.66 -24.64 0.98
N VAL A 5 1.91 -23.88 0.17
CA VAL A 5 0.70 -23.19 0.60
C VAL A 5 -0.40 -24.22 0.92
N LYS A 6 -1.10 -24.05 2.04
CA LYS A 6 -2.20 -24.93 2.47
C LYS A 6 -3.55 -24.25 2.31
N GLU A 7 -3.62 -22.96 2.55
CA GLU A 7 -4.85 -22.18 2.49
C GLU A 7 -4.61 -20.79 1.95
N ILE A 8 -5.48 -20.34 1.05
CA ILE A 8 -5.51 -19.00 0.47
C ILE A 8 -6.86 -18.34 0.73
N ALA A 9 -6.86 -17.04 1.02
CA ALA A 9 -8.04 -16.19 0.97
C ALA A 9 -8.06 -15.43 -0.37
N ILE A 10 -9.20 -15.42 -1.06
CA ILE A 10 -9.33 -14.73 -2.36
C ILE A 10 -10.14 -13.45 -2.16
N ILE A 11 -9.57 -12.34 -2.58
CA ILE A 11 -10.18 -11.00 -2.53
C ILE A 11 -10.37 -10.51 -3.97
N PRO A 12 -11.57 -10.63 -4.53
CA PRO A 12 -11.87 -10.19 -5.89
C PRO A 12 -12.01 -8.67 -5.99
N ASN A 13 -11.74 -8.13 -7.17
CA ASN A 13 -12.17 -6.79 -7.54
C ASN A 13 -13.53 -6.87 -8.25
N LEU A 14 -14.60 -6.63 -7.54
CA LEU A 14 -15.97 -6.78 -8.04
C LEU A 14 -16.30 -5.88 -9.25
N THR A 15 -15.55 -4.80 -9.47
CA THR A 15 -15.71 -3.95 -10.66
C THR A 15 -15.12 -4.59 -11.91
N LYS A 16 -14.03 -5.39 -11.76
CA LYS A 16 -13.31 -6.01 -12.89
C LYS A 16 -13.62 -7.49 -13.07
N ASP A 17 -14.13 -8.14 -12.04
CA ASP A 17 -14.48 -9.56 -11.99
C ASP A 17 -15.91 -9.73 -11.45
N SER A 18 -16.86 -9.01 -12.04
CA SER A 18 -18.26 -8.95 -11.59
C SER A 18 -19.00 -10.29 -11.72
N ASP A 19 -18.57 -11.13 -12.62
CA ASP A 19 -19.09 -12.49 -12.87
C ASP A 19 -18.28 -13.58 -12.14
N PHE A 20 -17.27 -13.19 -11.36
CA PHE A 20 -16.37 -14.10 -10.64
C PHE A 20 -15.60 -15.09 -11.54
N PHE A 21 -15.45 -14.79 -12.82
CA PHE A 21 -14.74 -15.68 -13.75
C PHE A 21 -13.27 -15.90 -13.34
N ALA A 22 -12.56 -14.81 -13.07
CA ALA A 22 -11.17 -14.87 -12.62
C ALA A 22 -11.05 -15.53 -11.25
N THR A 23 -11.93 -15.18 -10.32
CA THR A 23 -12.00 -15.75 -8.98
C THR A 23 -12.20 -17.27 -9.03
N ASN A 24 -13.14 -17.76 -9.86
CA ASN A 24 -13.38 -19.19 -10.05
C ASN A 24 -12.15 -19.91 -10.63
N LYS A 25 -11.44 -19.31 -11.61
CA LYS A 25 -10.22 -19.87 -12.18
C LYS A 25 -9.12 -20.06 -11.11
N ILE A 26 -8.91 -19.06 -10.24
CA ILE A 26 -7.93 -19.14 -9.14
C ILE A 26 -8.35 -20.19 -8.10
N ALA A 27 -9.63 -20.25 -7.72
CA ALA A 27 -10.13 -21.24 -6.79
C ALA A 27 -10.02 -22.69 -7.35
N GLU A 28 -10.29 -22.89 -8.63
CA GLU A 28 -10.13 -24.17 -9.32
C GLU A 28 -8.66 -24.63 -9.35
N LEU A 29 -7.74 -23.71 -9.71
CA LEU A 29 -6.30 -24.01 -9.70
C LEU A 29 -5.81 -24.36 -8.30
N ALA A 30 -6.24 -23.65 -7.26
CA ALA A 30 -5.92 -23.97 -5.87
C ALA A 30 -6.42 -25.36 -5.50
N HIS A 31 -7.67 -25.66 -5.79
CA HIS A 31 -8.29 -26.97 -5.53
C HIS A 31 -7.54 -28.12 -6.24
N ALA A 32 -7.24 -27.95 -7.52
CA ALA A 32 -6.50 -28.94 -8.32
C ALA A 32 -5.08 -29.22 -7.77
N ASN A 33 -4.49 -28.26 -7.05
CA ASN A 33 -3.17 -28.41 -6.40
C ASN A 33 -3.26 -28.77 -4.91
N GLY A 34 -4.45 -29.10 -4.41
CA GLY A 34 -4.67 -29.52 -3.02
C GLY A 34 -4.57 -28.39 -2.01
N VAL A 35 -4.83 -27.15 -2.43
CA VAL A 35 -4.85 -25.94 -1.59
C VAL A 35 -6.29 -25.54 -1.29
N SER A 36 -6.62 -25.30 -0.01
CA SER A 36 -7.92 -24.77 0.41
C SER A 36 -8.07 -23.33 -0.03
N ALA A 37 -9.18 -22.98 -0.68
CA ALA A 37 -9.53 -21.61 -1.00
C ALA A 37 -10.71 -21.16 -0.14
N ILE A 38 -10.61 -19.97 0.45
CA ILE A 38 -11.68 -19.30 1.19
C ILE A 38 -11.97 -17.94 0.59
N ILE A 39 -13.22 -17.52 0.67
CA ILE A 39 -13.71 -16.23 0.16
C ILE A 39 -14.74 -15.67 1.15
N ASP A 40 -14.99 -14.37 1.09
CA ASP A 40 -16.03 -13.75 1.91
C ASP A 40 -17.36 -14.51 1.75
N VAL A 41 -18.03 -14.80 2.88
CA VAL A 41 -19.28 -15.57 2.92
C VAL A 41 -20.35 -15.00 1.98
N GLU A 42 -20.34 -13.67 1.75
CA GLU A 42 -21.28 -13.00 0.83
C GLU A 42 -21.14 -13.42 -0.65
N HIS A 43 -20.00 -14.05 -1.00
CA HIS A 43 -19.68 -14.45 -2.37
C HIS A 43 -19.49 -15.95 -2.55
N ALA A 44 -19.67 -16.73 -1.49
CA ALA A 44 -19.40 -18.16 -1.48
C ALA A 44 -20.25 -18.96 -2.48
N ASP A 45 -21.49 -18.55 -2.71
CA ASP A 45 -22.42 -19.16 -3.66
C ASP A 45 -22.01 -18.98 -5.13
N LYS A 46 -21.14 -18.01 -5.42
CA LYS A 46 -20.66 -17.65 -6.78
C LYS A 46 -19.33 -18.31 -7.15
N VAL A 47 -18.64 -18.94 -6.17
CA VAL A 47 -17.30 -19.52 -6.37
C VAL A 47 -17.25 -20.99 -6.00
N LYS A 48 -17.19 -21.85 -7.03
CA LYS A 48 -17.40 -23.30 -6.92
C LYS A 48 -16.41 -24.04 -5.99
N TYR A 49 -15.14 -23.62 -5.96
CA TYR A 49 -14.07 -24.32 -5.23
C TYR A 49 -13.55 -23.51 -4.05
N ALA A 50 -14.27 -22.52 -3.59
CA ALA A 50 -13.94 -21.76 -2.39
C ALA A 50 -15.04 -21.94 -1.32
N LYS A 51 -14.62 -21.95 -0.05
CA LYS A 51 -15.53 -21.98 1.09
C LYS A 51 -15.80 -20.57 1.57
N GLY A 52 -17.07 -20.30 1.97
CA GLY A 52 -17.42 -19.05 2.63
C GLY A 52 -16.70 -18.92 3.97
N ALA A 53 -16.14 -17.76 4.24
CA ALA A 53 -15.37 -17.48 5.43
C ALA A 53 -15.72 -16.11 6.02
N SER A 54 -15.60 -15.99 7.33
CA SER A 54 -15.71 -14.72 8.03
C SER A 54 -14.46 -13.85 7.80
N PHE A 55 -14.57 -12.57 8.12
CA PHE A 55 -13.42 -11.64 8.07
C PHE A 55 -12.20 -12.17 8.84
N GLU A 56 -12.41 -12.69 10.05
CA GLU A 56 -11.33 -13.24 10.88
C GLU A 56 -10.67 -14.49 10.28
N GLN A 57 -11.43 -15.33 9.59
CA GLN A 57 -10.86 -16.47 8.87
C GLN A 57 -10.04 -16.02 7.66
N LEU A 58 -10.56 -15.06 6.87
CA LEU A 58 -9.81 -14.48 5.74
C LEU A 58 -8.49 -13.85 6.21
N LYS A 59 -8.52 -13.10 7.32
CA LYS A 59 -7.36 -12.46 7.92
C LYS A 59 -6.27 -13.45 8.36
N ASN A 60 -6.68 -14.64 8.79
CA ASN A 60 -5.79 -15.68 9.30
C ASN A 60 -5.33 -16.69 8.24
N ALA A 61 -5.71 -16.51 6.98
CA ALA A 61 -5.21 -17.32 5.87
C ALA A 61 -3.69 -17.21 5.75
N GLN A 62 -3.04 -18.25 5.23
CA GLN A 62 -1.60 -18.24 5.00
C GLN A 62 -1.20 -17.20 3.94
N MET A 63 -2.02 -17.04 2.90
CA MET A 63 -1.80 -16.10 1.81
C MET A 63 -3.13 -15.47 1.39
N ILE A 64 -3.10 -14.16 1.14
CA ILE A 64 -4.24 -13.39 0.63
C ILE A 64 -3.98 -13.10 -0.85
N ILE A 65 -4.79 -13.67 -1.72
CA ILE A 65 -4.74 -13.46 -3.17
C ILE A 65 -5.65 -12.29 -3.52
N VAL A 66 -5.09 -11.24 -4.09
CA VAL A 66 -5.83 -10.04 -4.49
C VAL A 66 -5.92 -9.98 -6.01
N LEU A 67 -7.15 -10.08 -6.52
CA LEU A 67 -7.41 -10.02 -7.96
C LEU A 67 -7.70 -8.59 -8.37
N GLY A 68 -6.72 -7.92 -9.01
CA GLY A 68 -6.86 -6.51 -9.40
C GLY A 68 -5.51 -5.84 -9.63
N GLY A 69 -5.48 -4.52 -9.73
CA GLY A 69 -4.25 -3.73 -9.81
C GLY A 69 -3.75 -3.29 -8.43
N ASP A 70 -2.70 -2.43 -8.43
CA ASP A 70 -2.09 -1.90 -7.21
C ASP A 70 -3.11 -1.26 -6.27
N GLY A 71 -4.06 -0.52 -6.81
CA GLY A 71 -5.13 0.08 -6.01
C GLY A 71 -6.01 -0.94 -5.28
N THR A 72 -6.29 -2.12 -5.85
CA THR A 72 -7.02 -3.19 -5.17
C THR A 72 -6.16 -3.82 -4.09
N LEU A 73 -4.87 -3.98 -4.34
CA LEU A 73 -3.92 -4.50 -3.36
C LEU A 73 -3.80 -3.56 -2.16
N LEU A 74 -3.69 -2.24 -2.38
CA LEU A 74 -3.72 -1.24 -1.30
C LEU A 74 -4.98 -1.36 -0.45
N SER A 75 -6.16 -1.52 -1.07
CA SER A 75 -7.42 -1.76 -0.32
C SER A 75 -7.36 -3.00 0.55
N ALA A 76 -6.82 -4.10 0.02
CA ALA A 76 -6.71 -5.35 0.76
C ALA A 76 -5.71 -5.20 1.93
N VAL A 77 -4.57 -4.53 1.70
CA VAL A 77 -3.59 -4.23 2.76
C VAL A 77 -4.22 -3.40 3.88
N HIS A 78 -4.99 -2.36 3.56
CA HIS A 78 -5.70 -1.57 4.57
C HIS A 78 -6.72 -2.42 5.34
N ARG A 79 -7.53 -3.22 4.64
CA ARG A 79 -8.55 -4.08 5.25
C ARG A 79 -7.94 -5.13 6.17
N PHE A 80 -6.76 -5.65 5.84
CA PHE A 80 -6.08 -6.72 6.56
C PHE A 80 -4.72 -6.30 7.16
N SER A 81 -4.59 -5.05 7.60
CA SER A 81 -3.33 -4.46 8.08
C SER A 81 -2.68 -5.23 9.25
N ASP A 82 -3.48 -5.86 10.10
CA ASP A 82 -3.01 -6.64 11.27
C ASP A 82 -2.71 -8.12 10.95
N THR A 83 -2.85 -8.56 9.70
CA THR A 83 -2.59 -9.96 9.35
C THR A 83 -1.09 -10.30 9.42
N ASN A 84 -0.79 -11.59 9.56
CA ASN A 84 0.54 -12.16 9.29
C ASN A 84 0.63 -12.81 7.90
N ALA A 85 -0.49 -12.89 7.16
CA ALA A 85 -0.53 -13.42 5.82
C ALA A 85 0.40 -12.68 4.87
N SER A 86 0.86 -13.35 3.83
CA SER A 86 1.51 -12.72 2.68
C SER A 86 0.46 -12.35 1.65
N PHE A 87 0.65 -11.22 0.96
CA PHE A 87 -0.25 -10.80 -0.12
C PHE A 87 0.35 -11.16 -1.48
N LEU A 88 -0.47 -11.75 -2.34
CA LEU A 88 -0.17 -11.94 -3.76
C LEU A 88 -1.14 -11.12 -4.61
N GLY A 89 -0.64 -10.12 -5.31
CA GLY A 89 -1.43 -9.37 -6.29
C GLY A 89 -1.39 -10.04 -7.66
N ILE A 90 -2.56 -10.38 -8.20
CA ILE A 90 -2.74 -10.87 -9.58
C ILE A 90 -3.39 -9.77 -10.40
N ASN A 91 -2.68 -9.27 -11.40
CA ASN A 91 -3.10 -8.10 -12.15
C ASN A 91 -4.08 -8.45 -13.29
N TYR A 92 -5.22 -7.79 -13.29
CA TYR A 92 -6.22 -7.87 -14.36
C TYR A 92 -6.34 -6.56 -15.16
N GLY A 93 -5.26 -5.81 -15.27
CA GLY A 93 -5.23 -4.53 -15.98
C GLY A 93 -3.82 -4.10 -16.34
N ASN A 94 -3.53 -2.81 -16.26
CA ASN A 94 -2.20 -2.27 -16.49
C ASN A 94 -1.24 -2.70 -15.39
N LEU A 95 -0.05 -3.11 -15.78
CA LEU A 95 1.02 -3.56 -14.91
C LEU A 95 1.31 -2.57 -13.78
N GLY A 96 1.26 -3.05 -12.53
CA GLY A 96 1.55 -2.26 -11.33
C GLY A 96 2.99 -2.41 -10.83
N PHE A 97 3.32 -1.72 -9.75
CA PHE A 97 4.55 -1.93 -8.98
C PHE A 97 4.37 -2.94 -7.84
N LEU A 98 3.14 -3.16 -7.39
CA LEU A 98 2.83 -4.04 -6.26
C LEU A 98 2.37 -5.42 -6.69
N THR A 99 1.61 -5.51 -7.78
CA THR A 99 1.09 -6.78 -8.30
C THR A 99 2.20 -7.60 -8.97
N GLU A 100 2.25 -8.92 -8.67
CA GLU A 100 3.32 -9.82 -9.10
C GLU A 100 3.02 -10.56 -10.39
N ILE A 101 1.81 -11.12 -10.51
CA ILE A 101 1.41 -12.00 -11.60
C ILE A 101 0.41 -11.29 -12.50
N GLU A 102 0.51 -11.53 -13.82
CA GLU A 102 -0.51 -11.16 -14.78
C GLU A 102 -1.52 -12.30 -14.96
N LYS A 103 -2.75 -11.98 -15.39
CA LYS A 103 -3.89 -12.90 -15.48
C LYS A 103 -3.62 -14.22 -16.22
N ASP A 104 -2.67 -14.23 -17.14
CA ASP A 104 -2.38 -15.38 -18.00
C ASP A 104 -1.20 -16.24 -17.51
N MET A 105 -0.60 -15.91 -16.35
CA MET A 105 0.56 -16.61 -15.80
C MET A 105 0.16 -17.74 -14.83
N THR A 106 -0.60 -18.72 -15.33
CA THR A 106 -1.07 -19.88 -14.56
C THR A 106 0.10 -20.68 -13.94
N ASP A 107 1.19 -20.88 -14.68
CA ASP A 107 2.34 -21.64 -14.21
C ASP A 107 3.01 -20.98 -13.00
N SER A 108 3.15 -19.66 -13.01
CA SER A 108 3.69 -18.90 -11.86
C SER A 108 2.81 -19.02 -10.62
N PHE A 109 1.49 -19.06 -10.79
CA PHE A 109 0.59 -19.28 -9.67
C PHE A 109 0.74 -20.69 -9.09
N ILE A 110 0.81 -21.72 -9.93
CA ILE A 110 1.05 -23.11 -9.50
C ILE A 110 2.41 -23.24 -8.79
N GLN A 111 3.44 -22.59 -9.31
CA GLN A 111 4.77 -22.52 -8.69
C GLN A 111 4.69 -21.97 -7.26
N ILE A 112 3.96 -20.85 -7.07
CA ILE A 112 3.72 -20.24 -5.75
C ILE A 112 2.98 -21.22 -4.81
N LEU A 113 1.90 -21.88 -5.28
CA LEU A 113 1.15 -22.83 -4.47
C LEU A 113 2.04 -24.00 -3.99
N ASN A 114 3.01 -24.41 -4.79
CA ASN A 114 3.98 -25.44 -4.44
C ASN A 114 5.10 -24.97 -3.48
N GLY A 115 5.11 -23.67 -3.13
CA GLY A 115 6.05 -23.09 -2.17
C GLY A 115 7.32 -22.52 -2.78
N ASP A 116 7.38 -22.40 -4.10
CA ASP A 116 8.49 -21.80 -4.82
C ASP A 116 8.21 -20.30 -5.08
N TYR A 117 8.45 -19.49 -4.05
CA TYR A 117 8.28 -18.05 -4.05
C TYR A 117 9.16 -17.39 -2.99
N GLY A 118 9.53 -16.14 -3.22
CA GLY A 118 10.16 -15.26 -2.25
C GLY A 118 9.16 -14.34 -1.55
N ILE A 119 9.60 -13.69 -0.48
CA ILE A 119 8.85 -12.66 0.23
C ILE A 119 9.64 -11.35 0.18
N SER A 120 8.99 -10.29 -0.27
CA SER A 120 9.46 -8.91 -0.14
C SER A 120 8.71 -8.23 0.99
N GLU A 121 9.44 -7.69 1.96
CA GLU A 121 8.85 -6.96 3.10
C GLU A 121 8.80 -5.47 2.79
N HIS A 122 7.62 -4.89 2.90
CA HIS A 122 7.33 -3.49 2.59
C HIS A 122 6.94 -2.74 3.85
N LEU A 123 7.70 -1.69 4.15
CA LEU A 123 7.46 -0.83 5.30
C LEU A 123 6.11 -0.13 5.16
N THR A 124 5.36 0.00 6.26
CA THR A 124 4.22 0.91 6.36
C THR A 124 4.55 2.10 7.24
N ILE A 125 3.76 3.15 7.15
CA ILE A 125 3.75 4.26 8.09
C ILE A 125 2.43 4.31 8.84
N ASN A 126 2.50 4.61 10.14
CA ASN A 126 1.35 4.86 11.00
C ASN A 126 1.29 6.34 11.31
N ILE A 127 0.13 6.94 11.10
CA ILE A 127 -0.13 8.36 11.30
C ILE A 127 -1.19 8.52 12.37
N ASN A 128 -0.83 9.13 13.49
CA ASN A 128 -1.78 9.49 14.53
C ASN A 128 -2.23 10.94 14.34
N ILE A 129 -3.53 11.14 14.25
CA ILE A 129 -4.20 12.45 14.15
C ILE A 129 -5.35 12.46 15.17
N ASN A 130 -5.33 13.40 16.11
CA ASN A 130 -6.40 13.58 17.10
C ASN A 130 -6.76 12.29 17.88
N GLY A 131 -5.78 11.41 18.12
CA GLY A 131 -5.95 10.15 18.84
C GLY A 131 -6.34 8.95 17.98
N GLU A 132 -6.67 9.13 16.72
CA GLU A 132 -6.93 8.06 15.76
C GLU A 132 -5.66 7.73 14.98
N THR A 133 -5.45 6.45 14.70
CA THR A 133 -4.27 5.98 13.96
C THR A 133 -4.68 5.40 12.61
N TYR A 134 -4.03 5.90 11.57
CA TYR A 134 -4.18 5.47 10.19
C TYR A 134 -2.88 4.84 9.69
N THR A 135 -2.99 3.84 8.84
CA THR A 135 -1.82 3.16 8.26
C THR A 135 -1.79 3.39 6.75
N ALA A 136 -0.60 3.66 6.19
CA ALA A 136 -0.40 3.74 4.75
C ALA A 136 0.76 2.84 4.30
N LEU A 137 0.60 2.19 3.14
CA LEU A 137 1.64 1.41 2.48
C LEU A 137 2.47 2.27 1.51
N ASN A 138 1.83 3.20 0.80
CA ASN A 138 2.51 4.14 -0.08
C ASN A 138 2.82 5.46 0.63
N ASP A 139 1.80 6.23 0.97
CA ASP A 139 1.99 7.59 1.49
C ASP A 139 0.80 8.12 2.28
N ALA A 140 1.10 9.11 3.12
CA ALA A 140 0.15 10.04 3.70
C ALA A 140 0.41 11.44 3.11
N THR A 141 -0.61 12.05 2.52
CA THR A 141 -0.51 13.35 1.87
C THR A 141 -1.35 14.38 2.58
N LEU A 142 -0.72 15.36 3.23
CA LEU A 142 -1.39 16.57 3.67
C LEU A 142 -1.50 17.54 2.49
N HIS A 143 -2.70 17.99 2.17
CA HIS A 143 -2.93 18.88 1.04
C HIS A 143 -4.02 19.92 1.37
N ARG A 144 -3.94 21.06 0.69
CA ARG A 144 -4.99 22.08 0.69
C ARG A 144 -6.15 21.68 -0.21
N ASP A 145 -7.32 22.29 -0.01
CA ASP A 145 -8.40 22.27 -0.98
C ASP A 145 -8.03 23.10 -2.23
N ALA A 146 -8.60 22.72 -3.38
CA ALA A 146 -8.28 23.30 -4.69
C ALA A 146 -8.45 24.83 -4.79
N VAL A 147 -9.32 25.41 -3.98
CA VAL A 147 -9.70 26.84 -4.02
C VAL A 147 -9.06 27.65 -2.89
N SER A 148 -8.37 27.01 -1.94
CA SER A 148 -7.82 27.70 -0.76
C SER A 148 -6.38 28.19 -0.97
N SER A 149 -5.91 29.07 -0.07
CA SER A 149 -4.53 29.48 0.03
C SER A 149 -3.62 28.29 0.35
N MET A 150 -2.31 28.40 0.07
CA MET A 150 -1.32 27.40 0.47
C MET A 150 -1.43 27.06 1.93
N ILE A 151 -1.28 25.77 2.26
CA ILE A 151 -1.18 25.33 3.64
C ILE A 151 0.20 25.64 4.21
N LYS A 152 0.25 26.09 5.46
CA LYS A 152 1.51 26.28 6.18
C LYS A 152 1.65 25.22 7.26
N PHE A 153 2.82 24.65 7.35
CA PHE A 153 3.14 23.61 8.32
C PHE A 153 4.61 23.64 8.75
N SER A 154 4.88 23.05 9.88
CA SER A 154 6.23 22.79 10.37
C SER A 154 6.47 21.29 10.48
N VAL A 155 7.70 20.87 10.20
CA VAL A 155 8.15 19.49 10.29
C VAL A 155 9.26 19.38 11.31
N ALA A 156 9.15 18.44 12.25
CA ALA A 156 10.20 18.05 13.16
C ALA A 156 10.47 16.54 13.00
N VAL A 157 11.73 16.14 13.18
CA VAL A 157 12.20 14.75 13.08
C VAL A 157 12.97 14.40 14.32
N GLY A 158 12.53 13.37 15.07
CA GLY A 158 13.16 12.96 16.32
C GLY A 158 13.18 14.06 17.38
N GLY A 159 12.19 14.96 17.36
CA GLY A 159 12.08 16.11 18.28
C GLY A 159 12.81 17.37 17.82
N GLU A 160 13.62 17.30 16.77
CA GLU A 160 14.36 18.47 16.24
C GLU A 160 13.58 19.11 15.08
N HIS A 161 13.44 20.45 15.13
CA HIS A 161 12.79 21.19 14.02
C HIS A 161 13.64 21.07 12.74
N LEU A 162 13.02 20.59 11.66
CA LEU A 162 13.68 20.44 10.38
C LEU A 162 13.46 21.67 9.49
N TYR A 163 12.19 22.02 9.22
CA TYR A 163 11.80 23.21 8.46
C TYR A 163 10.32 23.59 8.70
N SER A 164 9.99 24.82 8.31
CA SER A 164 8.61 25.27 8.12
C SER A 164 8.44 25.66 6.65
N SER A 165 7.28 25.37 6.05
CA SER A 165 7.02 25.62 4.64
C SER A 165 5.60 26.11 4.40
N SER A 166 5.41 26.77 3.26
CA SER A 166 4.13 27.10 2.64
C SER A 166 4.07 26.41 1.28
N ALA A 167 3.12 25.52 1.08
CA ALA A 167 3.03 24.66 -0.11
C ALA A 167 1.58 24.30 -0.43
N ASP A 168 1.35 23.65 -1.56
CA ASP A 168 0.07 22.98 -1.83
C ASP A 168 -0.12 21.76 -0.92
N GLY A 169 0.98 21.19 -0.42
CA GLY A 169 0.97 20.09 0.53
C GLY A 169 2.34 19.49 0.81
N ILE A 170 2.33 18.40 1.56
CA ILE A 170 3.49 17.55 1.82
C ILE A 170 3.08 16.08 1.75
N ILE A 171 3.92 15.25 1.14
CA ILE A 171 3.80 13.81 1.05
C ILE A 171 4.81 13.19 2.03
N VAL A 172 4.32 12.34 2.91
CA VAL A 172 5.14 11.47 3.76
C VAL A 172 5.00 10.07 3.21
N SER A 173 6.03 9.58 2.53
CA SER A 173 5.99 8.35 1.75
C SER A 173 6.90 7.28 2.31
N THR A 174 6.51 6.03 2.14
CA THR A 174 7.38 4.87 2.30
C THR A 174 8.27 4.70 1.06
N PRO A 175 9.30 3.85 1.09
CA PRO A 175 10.05 3.48 -0.11
C PRO A 175 9.16 2.85 -1.19
N THR A 176 8.15 2.07 -0.80
CA THR A 176 7.14 1.51 -1.71
C THR A 176 6.38 2.63 -2.44
N GLY A 177 5.96 3.65 -1.72
CA GLY A 177 5.26 4.81 -2.25
C GLY A 177 6.17 5.80 -3.01
N SER A 178 7.49 5.60 -3.00
CA SER A 178 8.43 6.47 -3.75
C SER A 178 8.17 6.48 -5.26
N THR A 179 7.53 5.43 -5.79
CA THR A 179 7.10 5.32 -7.20
C THR A 179 5.64 5.73 -7.43
N ALA A 180 4.93 6.19 -6.38
CA ALA A 180 3.56 6.69 -6.43
C ALA A 180 3.52 8.24 -6.48
N TYR A 181 2.72 8.88 -5.64
CA TYR A 181 2.54 10.33 -5.69
C TYR A 181 3.81 11.11 -5.33
N SER A 182 4.66 10.56 -4.46
CA SER A 182 5.98 11.14 -4.14
C SER A 182 6.83 11.36 -5.39
N LEU A 183 6.83 10.41 -6.36
CA LEU A 183 7.56 10.57 -7.62
C LEU A 183 7.05 11.77 -8.43
N SER A 184 5.73 11.94 -8.53
CA SER A 184 5.12 13.08 -9.24
C SER A 184 5.44 14.43 -8.60
N ALA A 185 5.68 14.45 -7.30
CA ALA A 185 6.12 15.63 -6.55
C ALA A 185 7.65 15.85 -6.61
N GLY A 186 8.40 15.09 -7.41
CA GLY A 186 9.86 15.21 -7.55
C GLY A 186 10.64 14.50 -6.43
N GLY A 187 10.02 13.61 -5.69
CA GLY A 187 10.68 12.76 -4.70
C GLY A 187 11.62 11.73 -5.36
N PRO A 188 12.66 11.28 -4.64
CA PRO A 188 13.58 10.25 -5.13
C PRO A 188 12.91 8.88 -5.23
N ILE A 189 13.34 8.06 -6.19
CA ILE A 189 13.02 6.64 -6.22
C ILE A 189 13.89 5.95 -5.17
N VAL A 190 13.25 5.18 -4.28
CA VAL A 190 13.92 4.45 -3.21
C VAL A 190 13.55 2.98 -3.31
N ASP A 191 14.55 2.10 -3.22
CA ASP A 191 14.33 0.66 -3.22
C ASP A 191 13.45 0.25 -2.02
N PRO A 192 12.38 -0.53 -2.22
CA PRO A 192 11.46 -0.94 -1.14
C PRO A 192 12.11 -1.70 0.02
N THR A 193 13.31 -2.24 -0.17
CA THR A 193 14.06 -2.94 0.89
C THR A 193 14.73 -1.98 1.90
N ILE A 194 14.83 -0.69 1.56
CA ILE A 194 15.41 0.33 2.45
C ILE A 194 14.38 0.73 3.50
N ASP A 195 14.75 0.66 4.77
CA ASP A 195 13.90 1.08 5.89
C ASP A 195 14.02 2.61 6.12
N ALA A 196 13.22 3.40 5.40
CA ALA A 196 13.22 4.86 5.46
C ALA A 196 11.81 5.44 5.25
N VAL A 197 11.68 6.74 5.47
CA VAL A 197 10.50 7.55 5.13
C VAL A 197 10.96 8.74 4.29
N ILE A 198 10.21 9.11 3.28
CA ILE A 198 10.52 10.17 2.35
C ILE A 198 9.56 11.34 2.61
N LEU A 199 10.10 12.55 2.77
CA LEU A 199 9.33 13.80 2.85
C LEU A 199 9.47 14.53 1.53
N SER A 200 8.39 14.74 0.80
CA SER A 200 8.36 15.46 -0.48
C SER A 200 7.31 16.56 -0.44
N LEU A 201 7.69 17.79 -0.77
CA LEU A 201 6.76 18.93 -0.82
C LEU A 201 6.01 18.96 -2.16
N ILE A 202 4.76 19.41 -2.12
CA ILE A 202 3.94 19.62 -3.32
C ILE A 202 3.91 21.11 -3.61
N CYS A 203 4.48 21.53 -4.74
CA CYS A 203 4.51 22.93 -5.19
C CYS A 203 4.87 23.91 -4.07
N PRO A 204 6.02 23.75 -3.38
CA PRO A 204 6.42 24.66 -2.32
C PRO A 204 6.70 26.06 -2.86
N HIS A 205 6.39 27.09 -2.06
CA HIS A 205 6.72 28.46 -2.39
C HIS A 205 8.23 28.72 -2.32
N ASP A 206 8.95 27.98 -1.48
CA ASP A 206 10.39 28.07 -1.33
C ASP A 206 11.13 27.33 -2.44
N LEU A 207 11.94 28.04 -3.23
CA LEU A 207 12.71 27.50 -4.35
C LEU A 207 13.83 26.52 -3.92
N ASN A 208 14.28 26.59 -2.67
CA ASN A 208 15.37 25.76 -2.15
C ASN A 208 14.86 24.46 -1.50
N SER A 209 13.57 24.19 -1.55
CA SER A 209 12.98 22.97 -1.00
C SER A 209 13.54 21.72 -1.68
N ARG A 210 13.86 20.71 -0.87
CA ARG A 210 14.34 19.39 -1.32
C ARG A 210 13.61 18.30 -0.57
N SER A 211 13.42 17.16 -1.22
CA SER A 211 12.96 15.95 -0.55
C SER A 211 14.00 15.47 0.46
N VAL A 212 13.53 14.98 1.61
CA VAL A 212 14.37 14.50 2.70
C VAL A 212 14.07 13.04 2.97
N ILE A 213 15.11 12.22 3.11
CA ILE A 213 15.00 10.82 3.51
C ILE A 213 15.30 10.72 5.01
N VAL A 214 14.34 10.18 5.77
CA VAL A 214 14.41 10.01 7.21
C VAL A 214 14.58 8.51 7.50
N PRO A 215 15.55 8.08 8.30
CA PRO A 215 15.72 6.68 8.65
C PRO A 215 14.57 6.18 9.52
N LYS A 216 14.26 4.89 9.44
CA LYS A 216 13.33 4.20 10.33
C LYS A 216 13.63 4.47 11.80
N GLY A 217 12.58 4.55 12.63
CA GLY A 217 12.69 4.74 14.08
C GLY A 217 12.78 6.20 14.54
N LYS A 218 12.77 7.15 13.61
CA LYS A 218 12.60 8.57 13.93
C LYS A 218 11.13 8.96 13.79
N GLU A 219 10.52 9.49 14.87
CA GLU A 219 9.19 10.10 14.78
C GLU A 219 9.26 11.35 13.92
N ILE A 220 8.33 11.49 13.00
CA ILE A 220 8.10 12.69 12.22
C ILE A 220 6.85 13.37 12.78
N MET A 221 7.00 14.62 13.19
CA MET A 221 5.89 15.44 13.67
C MET A 221 5.63 16.56 12.66
N LEU A 222 4.42 16.56 12.10
CA LEU A 222 3.96 17.56 11.16
C LEU A 222 2.85 18.36 11.83
N THR A 223 3.10 19.66 12.06
CA THR A 223 2.14 20.56 12.70
C THR A 223 1.57 21.51 11.65
N VAL A 224 0.23 21.54 11.52
CA VAL A 224 -0.47 22.46 10.65
C VAL A 224 -0.49 23.85 11.30
N THR A 225 0.33 24.80 10.81
CA THR A 225 0.44 26.13 11.39
C THR A 225 -0.56 27.12 10.80
N SER A 226 -1.05 26.87 9.56
CA SER A 226 -2.16 27.61 8.96
C SER A 226 -2.84 26.77 7.90
N ALA A 227 -4.13 26.51 8.07
CA ALA A 227 -4.99 25.88 7.08
C ALA A 227 -6.20 26.79 6.84
N VAL A 228 -6.48 27.09 5.58
CA VAL A 228 -7.63 27.86 5.15
C VAL A 228 -8.50 26.97 4.26
N GLY A 229 -9.81 26.91 4.53
CA GLY A 229 -10.73 26.02 3.82
C GLY A 229 -10.62 24.56 4.27
N ASN A 230 -10.92 23.64 3.38
CA ASN A 230 -10.99 22.20 3.66
C ASN A 230 -9.62 21.54 3.37
N SER A 231 -8.64 21.72 4.25
CA SER A 231 -7.39 20.95 4.17
C SER A 231 -7.61 19.55 4.72
N ALA A 232 -6.94 18.57 4.11
CA ALA A 232 -7.11 17.17 4.49
C ALA A 232 -5.81 16.37 4.40
N VAL A 233 -5.79 15.23 5.09
CA VAL A 233 -4.77 14.20 4.94
C VAL A 233 -5.39 12.99 4.25
N ASN A 234 -4.80 12.57 3.14
CA ASN A 234 -5.17 11.34 2.43
C ASN A 234 -4.15 10.24 2.75
N PHE A 235 -4.63 9.01 2.88
CA PHE A 235 -3.81 7.80 3.10
C PHE A 235 -3.96 6.88 1.89
N ASP A 236 -2.87 6.64 1.16
CA ASP A 236 -2.86 5.85 -0.09
C ASP A 236 -3.94 6.31 -1.10
N GLY A 237 -4.25 7.60 -1.11
CA GLY A 237 -5.25 8.21 -1.99
C GLY A 237 -6.71 7.78 -1.73
N ARG A 238 -7.05 7.26 -0.54
CA ARG A 238 -8.37 6.65 -0.28
C ARG A 238 -9.14 7.25 0.87
N ILE A 239 -8.54 7.33 2.05
CA ILE A 239 -9.18 7.85 3.25
C ILE A 239 -8.78 9.30 3.38
N ALA A 240 -9.75 10.20 3.55
CA ALA A 240 -9.50 11.62 3.78
C ALA A 240 -9.93 11.99 5.19
N VAL A 241 -9.03 12.63 5.93
CA VAL A 241 -9.29 13.18 7.25
C VAL A 241 -9.07 14.69 7.20
N ASN A 242 -10.12 15.46 7.50
CA ASN A 242 -10.03 16.92 7.53
C ASN A 242 -9.12 17.37 8.67
N VAL A 243 -8.30 18.37 8.39
CA VAL A 243 -7.38 18.98 9.35
C VAL A 243 -7.54 20.50 9.39
N LYS A 244 -7.23 21.07 10.54
CA LYS A 244 -7.31 22.50 10.83
C LYS A 244 -5.99 23.01 11.41
N THR A 245 -5.86 24.33 11.46
CA THR A 245 -4.76 24.98 12.15
C THR A 245 -4.64 24.51 13.59
N GLY A 246 -3.46 24.10 13.99
CA GLY A 246 -3.11 23.54 15.28
C GLY A 246 -3.08 22.02 15.33
N ASP A 247 -3.64 21.31 14.35
CA ASP A 247 -3.58 19.85 14.30
C ASP A 247 -2.13 19.37 14.12
N VAL A 248 -1.83 18.25 14.78
CA VAL A 248 -0.51 17.61 14.77
C VAL A 248 -0.65 16.18 14.28
N LEU A 249 0.09 15.87 13.21
CA LEU A 249 0.24 14.52 12.69
C LEU A 249 1.53 13.94 13.28
N ARG A 250 1.43 12.84 14.03
CA ARG A 250 2.58 12.07 14.51
C ARG A 250 2.75 10.84 13.65
N ILE A 251 3.87 10.76 12.96
CA ILE A 251 4.13 9.74 11.95
C ILE A 251 5.30 8.88 12.41
N ASN A 252 5.04 7.57 12.46
CA ASN A 252 6.02 6.56 12.82
C ASN A 252 6.02 5.45 11.78
N THR A 253 7.12 4.71 11.68
CA THR A 253 7.15 3.49 10.87
C THR A 253 6.28 2.42 11.52
N GLY A 254 5.47 1.75 10.70
CA GLY A 254 4.57 0.69 11.11
C GLY A 254 5.13 -0.72 10.87
N LYS A 255 4.25 -1.72 10.95
CA LYS A 255 4.53 -3.11 10.65
C LYS A 255 4.86 -3.28 9.15
N LYS A 256 5.79 -4.18 8.82
CA LYS A 256 6.05 -4.55 7.43
C LYS A 256 4.96 -5.47 6.89
N ILE A 257 4.54 -5.20 5.67
CA ILE A 257 3.63 -6.05 4.89
C ILE A 257 4.47 -6.97 4.02
N LYS A 258 4.07 -8.25 3.92
CA LYS A 258 4.74 -9.27 3.14
C LYS A 258 4.08 -9.39 1.76
N LEU A 259 4.82 -9.10 0.70
CA LEU A 259 4.38 -9.33 -0.67
C LEU A 259 5.09 -10.56 -1.24
N VAL A 260 4.31 -11.45 -1.86
CA VAL A 260 4.85 -12.63 -2.57
C VAL A 260 5.55 -12.19 -3.84
N ARG A 261 6.71 -12.81 -4.13
CA ARG A 261 7.53 -12.54 -5.33
C ARG A 261 7.95 -13.85 -6.00
N VAL A 262 7.89 -13.86 -7.31
CA VAL A 262 8.39 -14.96 -8.14
C VAL A 262 9.86 -14.75 -8.51
N SER A 263 10.33 -13.51 -8.48
CA SER A 263 11.70 -13.13 -8.88
C SER A 263 12.28 -12.08 -7.95
N ASP A 264 13.55 -12.26 -7.56
CA ASP A 264 14.30 -11.31 -6.72
C ASP A 264 14.60 -9.98 -7.42
N SER A 265 14.61 -9.95 -8.76
CA SER A 265 14.89 -8.73 -9.55
C SER A 265 13.64 -7.91 -9.89
N PHE A 266 12.53 -8.14 -9.19
CA PHE A 266 11.22 -7.56 -9.51
C PHE A 266 11.22 -6.02 -9.59
N PHE A 267 11.77 -5.33 -8.58
CA PHE A 267 11.69 -3.87 -8.49
C PHE A 267 12.36 -3.16 -9.67
N TYR A 268 13.62 -3.46 -9.94
CA TYR A 268 14.38 -2.80 -11.02
C TYR A 268 13.87 -3.17 -12.41
N LYS A 269 13.37 -4.40 -12.59
CA LYS A 269 12.72 -4.82 -13.83
C LYS A 269 11.44 -4.00 -14.08
N ARG A 270 10.61 -3.81 -13.04
CA ARG A 270 9.40 -2.98 -13.10
C ARG A 270 9.73 -1.51 -13.35
N LEU A 271 10.74 -1.01 -12.67
CA LEU A 271 11.21 0.37 -12.84
C LEU A 271 11.60 0.64 -14.29
N LYS A 272 12.41 -0.25 -14.89
CA LYS A 272 12.79 -0.17 -16.31
C LYS A 272 11.58 -0.20 -17.25
N GLN A 273 10.62 -1.07 -17.00
CA GLN A 273 9.43 -1.22 -17.85
C GLN A 273 8.47 -0.02 -17.81
N LYS A 274 8.43 0.69 -16.68
CA LYS A 274 7.42 1.74 -16.44
C LYS A 274 7.93 3.15 -16.61
N LEU A 275 9.23 3.40 -16.39
CA LEU A 275 9.78 4.75 -16.34
C LEU A 275 10.88 5.01 -17.36
N PHE A 276 11.46 3.97 -17.92
CA PHE A 276 12.53 4.05 -18.92
C PHE A 276 12.22 3.19 -20.16
#